data_5fdc8af936560a97ea6188039c2078d8
#
_entry.id   5fdc8af936560a97ea6188039c2078d8
#
_cell.length_a   1.000
_cell.length_b   1.000
_cell.length_c   1.000
_cell.angle_alpha   90.00
_cell.angle_beta   90.00
_cell.angle_gamma   90.00
#
_symmetry.space_group_name_H-M   'P 1'
#
loop_
_entity.id
_entity.type
_entity.pdbx_description
1 polymer ?
#
loop_
_entity_poly.entity_id
_entity_poly.type
_entity_poly.pdbx_seq_one_letter_code
_entity_poly.pdbx_strand_id
1 'polypeptide(L)'
;MRAARQRGRAGAAFTAGLALGAGAVFASLGALGAAVSGHAVVLAAFALAGAAVVSDALGLRVRPQVRFQVPEPWRRTMPLPRALFLYGLLLGTGLTTYVPATAAWALPALSLALGDVSASLAIAAGFAAGRALPVLVLAARGSETVLAERPRGQRLLRLLTAASLLLALVAGEVRAAGTVASPGGDPSVVGTDVAWRDPGVGGFLRRDGTTTKLPGDYPAIGATLVAWRAGPAVTVAARETLAPVLTETVPGVRKLAVSRQWLVYSTATEIRVQALSDLSQSRLVEKTKRPASLGRPALGVDLVVFHRATDTGSWITAVNVVSGTRLRLRYSRDDQFLNPSVFAGQLLYVRASRCSQQLRIGPLRGGREHVLYEIGPLAGQDAGHERRHTRQGEHLPCPFRPKPTAKMLWTTALSATTAYVTVLRPRRGGRTTPTLLAVPRR
;
A
#
# COMPACT_ATOMS: atom_id res chain seq x y z
N MET A 1 1.32 -49.20 11.78
CA MET A 1 2.16 -48.16 11.17
C MET A 1 1.83 -47.87 9.70
N ARG A 2 1.62 -48.86 8.80
CA ARG A 2 1.30 -48.63 7.36
C ARG A 2 0.02 -47.85 7.16
N ALA A 3 -1.07 -48.12 7.87
CA ALA A 3 -2.35 -47.42 7.76
C ALA A 3 -2.29 -45.92 8.16
N ALA A 4 -1.47 -45.57 9.17
CA ALA A 4 -1.28 -44.20 9.61
C ALA A 4 -0.50 -43.39 8.54
N ARG A 5 0.56 -43.96 7.95
CA ARG A 5 1.30 -43.34 6.83
C ARG A 5 0.43 -43.15 5.61
N GLN A 6 -0.45 -44.08 5.30
CA GLN A 6 -1.35 -43.96 4.16
C GLN A 6 -2.40 -42.85 4.38
N ARG A 7 -2.96 -42.72 5.59
CA ARG A 7 -3.86 -41.63 5.97
C ARG A 7 -3.17 -40.27 5.90
N GLY A 8 -1.92 -40.16 6.39
CA GLY A 8 -1.14 -38.92 6.29
C GLY A 8 -0.89 -38.50 4.84
N ARG A 9 -0.47 -39.43 3.96
CA ARG A 9 -0.29 -39.17 2.52
C ARG A 9 -1.58 -38.74 1.83
N ALA A 10 -2.69 -39.37 2.18
CA ALA A 10 -4.00 -39.05 1.65
C ALA A 10 -4.46 -37.66 2.07
N GLY A 11 -4.28 -37.28 3.35
CA GLY A 11 -4.57 -35.93 3.86
C GLY A 11 -3.69 -34.85 3.21
N ALA A 12 -2.40 -35.11 3.06
CA ALA A 12 -1.48 -34.19 2.37
C ALA A 12 -1.86 -33.99 0.89
N ALA A 13 -2.20 -35.06 0.19
CA ALA A 13 -2.65 -35.00 -1.20
C ALA A 13 -3.96 -34.21 -1.35
N PHE A 14 -4.92 -34.41 -0.45
CA PHE A 14 -6.16 -33.63 -0.38
C PHE A 14 -5.89 -32.13 -0.20
N THR A 15 -5.06 -31.79 0.78
CA THR A 15 -4.71 -30.39 1.08
C THR A 15 -3.97 -29.72 -0.09
N ALA A 16 -3.04 -30.45 -0.72
CA ALA A 16 -2.33 -29.95 -1.91
C ALA A 16 -3.27 -29.69 -3.08
N GLY A 17 -4.19 -30.62 -3.36
CA GLY A 17 -5.22 -30.42 -4.39
C GLY A 17 -6.09 -29.21 -4.10
N LEU A 18 -6.55 -29.07 -2.85
CA LEU A 18 -7.38 -27.94 -2.40
C LEU A 18 -6.66 -26.60 -2.57
N ALA A 19 -5.40 -26.53 -2.16
CA ALA A 19 -4.58 -25.32 -2.29
C ALA A 19 -4.34 -24.94 -3.77
N LEU A 20 -4.06 -25.92 -4.63
CA LEU A 20 -3.88 -25.69 -6.07
C LEU A 20 -5.17 -25.23 -6.75
N GLY A 21 -6.31 -25.85 -6.46
CA GLY A 21 -7.60 -25.47 -7.02
C GLY A 21 -8.01 -24.05 -6.60
N ALA A 22 -7.90 -23.74 -5.31
CA ALA A 22 -8.15 -22.41 -4.80
C ALA A 22 -7.16 -21.38 -5.37
N GLY A 23 -5.87 -21.69 -5.37
CA GLY A 23 -4.82 -20.84 -5.92
C GLY A 23 -5.07 -20.47 -7.38
N ALA A 24 -5.41 -21.44 -8.21
CA ALA A 24 -5.70 -21.19 -9.62
C ALA A 24 -6.89 -20.24 -9.82
N VAL A 25 -8.02 -20.48 -9.13
CA VAL A 25 -9.22 -19.65 -9.28
C VAL A 25 -8.99 -18.23 -8.74
N PHE A 26 -8.50 -18.11 -7.52
CA PHE A 26 -8.36 -16.79 -6.88
C PHE A 26 -7.25 -15.95 -7.53
N ALA A 27 -6.12 -16.57 -7.94
CA ALA A 27 -5.07 -15.87 -8.68
C ALA A 27 -5.56 -15.38 -10.05
N SER A 28 -6.35 -16.18 -10.76
CA SER A 28 -6.97 -15.78 -12.04
C SER A 28 -7.93 -14.61 -11.84
N LEU A 29 -8.74 -14.63 -10.79
CA LEU A 29 -9.64 -13.50 -10.45
C LEU A 29 -8.86 -12.25 -10.07
N GLY A 30 -7.76 -12.36 -9.31
CA GLY A 30 -6.89 -11.24 -9.00
C GLY A 30 -6.21 -10.65 -10.23
N ALA A 31 -5.74 -11.49 -11.15
CA ALA A 31 -5.18 -11.05 -12.43
C ALA A 31 -6.23 -10.38 -13.33
N LEU A 32 -7.44 -10.95 -13.40
CA LEU A 32 -8.57 -10.35 -14.11
C LEU A 32 -8.97 -9.01 -13.51
N GLY A 33 -9.03 -8.91 -12.18
CA GLY A 33 -9.30 -7.66 -11.46
C GLY A 33 -8.28 -6.58 -11.78
N ALA A 34 -6.99 -6.93 -11.88
CA ALA A 34 -5.94 -6.00 -12.31
C ALA A 34 -6.13 -5.50 -13.75
N ALA A 35 -6.66 -6.34 -14.64
CA ALA A 35 -6.91 -5.99 -16.03
C ALA A 35 -8.18 -5.13 -16.22
N VAL A 36 -9.21 -5.34 -15.39
CA VAL A 36 -10.53 -4.70 -15.50
C VAL A 36 -10.71 -3.57 -14.47
N SER A 37 -9.61 -3.10 -13.85
CA SER A 37 -9.64 -2.13 -12.76
C SER A 37 -10.42 -0.85 -13.08
N GLY A 38 -11.61 -0.73 -12.51
CA GLY A 38 -12.47 0.44 -12.57
C GLY A 38 -13.26 0.59 -11.29
N HIS A 39 -13.56 1.82 -10.89
CA HIS A 39 -14.28 2.10 -9.63
C HIS A 39 -15.62 1.35 -9.55
N ALA A 40 -16.32 1.21 -10.67
CA ALA A 40 -17.57 0.48 -10.77
C ALA A 40 -17.44 -1.03 -10.47
N VAL A 41 -16.34 -1.65 -10.91
CA VAL A 41 -16.06 -3.08 -10.66
C VAL A 41 -15.80 -3.32 -9.18
N VAL A 42 -15.02 -2.45 -8.56
CA VAL A 42 -14.72 -2.50 -7.12
C VAL A 42 -16.00 -2.34 -6.30
N LEU A 43 -16.83 -1.33 -6.61
CA LEU A 43 -18.10 -1.13 -5.94
C LEU A 43 -19.07 -2.32 -6.13
N ALA A 44 -19.18 -2.85 -7.33
CA ALA A 44 -19.99 -4.03 -7.62
C ALA A 44 -19.53 -5.26 -6.84
N ALA A 45 -18.22 -5.48 -6.75
CA ALA A 45 -17.65 -6.58 -5.99
C ALA A 45 -17.91 -6.45 -4.48
N PHE A 46 -17.77 -5.25 -3.92
CA PHE A 46 -18.12 -4.99 -2.52
C PHE A 46 -19.61 -5.12 -2.25
N ALA A 47 -20.47 -4.64 -3.15
CA ALA A 47 -21.91 -4.79 -3.04
C ALA A 47 -22.31 -6.27 -3.06
N LEU A 48 -21.73 -7.07 -3.96
CA LEU A 48 -21.94 -8.52 -4.04
C LEU A 48 -21.45 -9.24 -2.77
N ALA A 49 -20.28 -8.87 -2.26
CA ALA A 49 -19.75 -9.40 -1.01
C ALA A 49 -20.66 -9.08 0.18
N GLY A 50 -21.10 -7.82 0.28
CA GLY A 50 -22.03 -7.38 1.31
C GLY A 50 -23.39 -8.11 1.22
N ALA A 51 -23.94 -8.23 0.03
CA ALA A 51 -25.19 -8.97 -0.20
C ALA A 51 -25.07 -10.46 0.20
N ALA A 52 -23.93 -11.09 -0.08
CA ALA A 52 -23.66 -12.48 0.32
C ALA A 52 -23.62 -12.64 1.85
N VAL A 53 -22.95 -11.71 2.55
CA VAL A 53 -22.89 -11.70 4.03
C VAL A 53 -24.27 -11.46 4.64
N VAL A 54 -25.01 -10.47 4.14
CA VAL A 54 -26.38 -10.17 4.61
C VAL A 54 -27.32 -11.35 4.34
N SER A 55 -27.23 -11.98 3.17
CA SER A 55 -27.99 -13.17 2.82
C SER A 55 -27.78 -14.31 3.83
N ASP A 56 -26.54 -14.56 4.25
CA ASP A 56 -26.24 -15.57 5.27
C ASP A 56 -26.74 -15.18 6.65
N ALA A 57 -26.61 -13.91 7.03
CA ALA A 57 -27.11 -13.40 8.31
C ALA A 57 -28.63 -13.52 8.43
N LEU A 58 -29.36 -13.25 7.33
CA LEU A 58 -30.81 -13.40 7.24
C LEU A 58 -31.27 -14.86 7.04
N GLY A 59 -30.34 -15.80 6.86
CA GLY A 59 -30.65 -17.21 6.62
C GLY A 59 -31.22 -17.49 5.23
N LEU A 60 -31.05 -16.57 4.28
CA LEU A 60 -31.51 -16.74 2.91
C LEU A 60 -30.68 -17.83 2.23
N ARG A 61 -31.38 -18.73 1.53
CA ARG A 61 -30.73 -19.87 0.85
C ARG A 61 -30.47 -19.56 -0.61
N VAL A 62 -29.77 -18.46 -0.90
CA VAL A 62 -29.32 -18.14 -2.26
C VAL A 62 -28.03 -18.94 -2.53
N ARG A 63 -28.10 -19.92 -3.41
CA ARG A 63 -26.98 -20.83 -3.66
C ARG A 63 -26.75 -20.98 -5.16
N PRO A 64 -25.89 -20.17 -5.74
CA PRO A 64 -25.46 -20.35 -7.12
C PRO A 64 -24.48 -21.52 -7.21
N GLN A 65 -24.96 -22.76 -7.09
CA GLN A 65 -24.12 -23.94 -7.12
C GLN A 65 -24.50 -24.83 -8.30
N VAL A 66 -23.50 -25.27 -9.03
CA VAL A 66 -23.67 -26.35 -9.99
C VAL A 66 -23.71 -27.66 -9.21
N ARG A 67 -24.80 -28.42 -9.35
CA ARG A 67 -24.94 -29.74 -8.72
C ARG A 67 -24.07 -30.78 -9.45
N PHE A 68 -22.74 -30.57 -9.38
CA PHE A 68 -21.78 -31.51 -9.91
C PHE A 68 -21.26 -32.38 -8.76
N GLN A 69 -21.62 -33.65 -8.75
CA GLN A 69 -21.07 -34.59 -7.80
C GLN A 69 -19.76 -35.15 -8.34
N VAL A 70 -18.77 -35.29 -7.45
CA VAL A 70 -17.51 -35.97 -7.81
C VAL A 70 -17.85 -37.41 -8.27
N PRO A 71 -17.32 -37.84 -9.40
CA PRO A 71 -17.63 -39.18 -9.91
C PRO A 71 -17.24 -40.26 -8.91
N GLU A 72 -18.21 -41.04 -8.45
CA GLU A 72 -18.01 -42.15 -7.51
C GLU A 72 -16.98 -43.18 -8.01
N PRO A 73 -16.84 -43.44 -9.31
CA PRO A 73 -15.83 -44.34 -9.85
C PRO A 73 -14.40 -44.00 -9.41
N TRP A 74 -14.07 -42.73 -9.19
CA TRP A 74 -12.70 -42.33 -8.80
C TRP A 74 -12.23 -42.96 -7.49
N ARG A 75 -13.16 -43.17 -6.53
CA ARG A 75 -12.86 -43.86 -5.28
C ARG A 75 -12.56 -45.34 -5.44
N ARG A 76 -13.10 -45.99 -6.49
CA ARG A 76 -12.98 -47.40 -6.72
C ARG A 76 -11.84 -47.78 -7.68
N THR A 77 -11.49 -46.86 -8.60
CA THR A 77 -10.53 -47.16 -9.69
C THR A 77 -9.15 -46.53 -9.47
N MET A 78 -9.03 -45.55 -8.57
CA MET A 78 -7.77 -44.84 -8.35
C MET A 78 -7.17 -45.12 -6.96
N PRO A 79 -5.81 -45.04 -6.81
CA PRO A 79 -5.17 -45.02 -5.50
C PRO A 79 -5.70 -43.88 -4.64
N LEU A 80 -5.97 -44.14 -3.37
CA LEU A 80 -6.59 -43.19 -2.43
C LEU A 80 -5.95 -41.79 -2.42
N PRO A 81 -4.61 -41.61 -2.42
CA PRO A 81 -4.01 -40.27 -2.47
C PRO A 81 -4.35 -39.51 -3.73
N ARG A 82 -4.39 -40.18 -4.89
CA ARG A 82 -4.72 -39.58 -6.17
C ARG A 82 -6.18 -39.13 -6.25
N ALA A 83 -7.09 -40.00 -5.79
CA ALA A 83 -8.51 -39.66 -5.71
C ALA A 83 -8.76 -38.46 -4.79
N LEU A 84 -8.09 -38.43 -3.63
CA LEU A 84 -8.21 -37.30 -2.68
C LEU A 84 -7.56 -36.01 -3.18
N PHE A 85 -6.47 -36.08 -3.93
CA PHE A 85 -5.89 -34.91 -4.59
C PHE A 85 -6.87 -34.29 -5.59
N LEU A 86 -7.45 -35.08 -6.47
CA LEU A 86 -8.43 -34.62 -7.48
C LEU A 86 -9.71 -34.11 -6.79
N TYR A 87 -10.14 -34.77 -5.71
CA TYR A 87 -11.25 -34.29 -4.90
C TYR A 87 -10.95 -32.95 -4.26
N GLY A 88 -9.77 -32.79 -3.66
CA GLY A 88 -9.30 -31.52 -3.11
C GLY A 88 -9.22 -30.43 -4.16
N LEU A 89 -8.69 -30.74 -5.37
CA LEU A 89 -8.60 -29.81 -6.47
C LEU A 89 -9.97 -29.25 -6.86
N LEU A 90 -10.96 -30.11 -7.08
CA LEU A 90 -12.33 -29.70 -7.38
C LEU A 90 -12.97 -28.93 -6.24
N LEU A 91 -12.74 -29.33 -4.99
CA LEU A 91 -13.23 -28.64 -3.81
C LEU A 91 -12.62 -27.24 -3.68
N GLY A 92 -11.36 -27.09 -4.08
CA GLY A 92 -10.60 -25.84 -4.08
C GLY A 92 -11.17 -24.81 -5.05
N THR A 93 -11.72 -25.23 -6.19
CA THR A 93 -12.35 -24.28 -7.12
C THR A 93 -13.60 -23.60 -6.55
N GLY A 94 -14.23 -24.16 -5.51
CA GLY A 94 -15.45 -23.64 -4.91
C GLY A 94 -16.72 -23.84 -5.74
N LEU A 95 -16.61 -24.27 -7.00
CA LEU A 95 -17.74 -24.35 -7.94
C LEU A 95 -18.50 -25.67 -7.84
N THR A 96 -17.82 -26.75 -7.50
CA THR A 96 -18.33 -28.13 -7.63
C THR A 96 -18.84 -28.76 -6.34
N THR A 97 -18.79 -28.04 -5.22
CA THR A 97 -19.13 -28.61 -3.93
C THR A 97 -19.99 -27.68 -3.09
N TYR A 98 -20.77 -28.31 -2.22
CA TYR A 98 -21.62 -27.62 -1.27
C TYR A 98 -20.82 -26.65 -0.39
N VAL A 99 -21.04 -25.35 -0.58
CA VAL A 99 -20.55 -24.29 0.28
C VAL A 99 -21.69 -23.91 1.22
N PRO A 100 -21.60 -24.22 2.52
CA PRO A 100 -22.70 -24.01 3.46
C PRO A 100 -23.01 -22.54 3.72
N ALA A 101 -22.04 -21.66 3.46
CA ALA A 101 -22.14 -20.22 3.70
C ALA A 101 -22.12 -19.45 2.37
N THR A 102 -23.17 -18.68 2.10
CA THR A 102 -23.25 -17.79 0.92
C THR A 102 -22.14 -16.73 0.99
N ALA A 103 -21.75 -16.31 2.20
CA ALA A 103 -20.64 -15.39 2.45
C ALA A 103 -19.31 -15.86 1.86
N ALA A 104 -19.08 -17.16 1.66
CA ALA A 104 -17.87 -17.66 1.00
C ALA A 104 -17.74 -17.18 -0.46
N TRP A 105 -18.84 -16.82 -1.13
CA TRP A 105 -18.85 -16.21 -2.45
C TRP A 105 -18.36 -14.76 -2.47
N ALA A 106 -18.26 -14.12 -1.28
CA ALA A 106 -17.61 -12.83 -1.16
C ALA A 106 -16.09 -12.89 -1.47
N LEU A 107 -15.44 -14.04 -1.24
CA LEU A 107 -13.99 -14.18 -1.44
C LEU A 107 -13.58 -14.04 -2.92
N PRO A 108 -14.25 -14.69 -3.91
CA PRO A 108 -14.01 -14.44 -5.33
C PRO A 108 -14.22 -12.97 -5.72
N ALA A 109 -15.32 -12.36 -5.23
CA ALA A 109 -15.61 -10.96 -5.50
C ALA A 109 -14.51 -10.04 -4.92
N LEU A 110 -14.04 -10.34 -3.71
CA LEU A 110 -12.93 -9.61 -3.07
C LEU A 110 -11.62 -9.75 -3.84
N SER A 111 -11.28 -10.96 -4.33
CA SER A 111 -10.09 -11.17 -5.15
C SER A 111 -10.12 -10.36 -6.44
N LEU A 112 -11.30 -10.30 -7.10
CA LEU A 112 -11.51 -9.48 -8.28
C LEU A 112 -11.38 -7.98 -7.96
N ALA A 113 -11.97 -7.53 -6.84
CA ALA A 113 -11.93 -6.14 -6.41
C ALA A 113 -10.51 -5.66 -6.07
N LEU A 114 -9.72 -6.51 -5.42
CA LEU A 114 -8.34 -6.18 -5.03
C LEU A 114 -7.41 -6.06 -6.25
N GLY A 115 -7.66 -6.80 -7.33
CA GLY A 115 -6.83 -6.76 -8.53
C GLY A 115 -5.35 -7.05 -8.26
N ASP A 116 -5.04 -7.84 -7.23
CA ASP A 116 -3.70 -8.19 -6.80
C ASP A 116 -3.57 -9.71 -6.63
N VAL A 117 -2.69 -10.31 -7.43
CA VAL A 117 -2.47 -11.77 -7.43
C VAL A 117 -1.93 -12.26 -6.08
N SER A 118 -1.08 -11.49 -5.41
CA SER A 118 -0.49 -11.87 -4.13
C SER A 118 -1.53 -11.89 -3.01
N ALA A 119 -2.38 -10.87 -2.95
CA ALA A 119 -3.51 -10.80 -2.01
C ALA A 119 -4.52 -11.93 -2.30
N SER A 120 -4.80 -12.20 -3.58
CA SER A 120 -5.69 -13.27 -4.00
C SER A 120 -5.16 -14.65 -3.62
N LEU A 121 -3.85 -14.88 -3.71
CA LEU A 121 -3.21 -16.12 -3.23
C LEU A 121 -3.30 -16.25 -1.70
N ALA A 122 -3.20 -15.14 -0.94
CA ALA A 122 -3.41 -15.17 0.50
C ALA A 122 -4.87 -15.55 0.86
N ILE A 123 -5.84 -15.01 0.11
CA ILE A 123 -7.26 -15.39 0.24
C ILE A 123 -7.43 -16.88 -0.09
N ALA A 124 -6.82 -17.38 -1.17
CA ALA A 124 -6.85 -18.79 -1.54
C ALA A 124 -6.29 -19.70 -0.44
N ALA A 125 -5.17 -19.32 0.16
CA ALA A 125 -4.55 -20.06 1.27
C ALA A 125 -5.48 -20.12 2.50
N GLY A 126 -6.11 -19.00 2.87
CA GLY A 126 -7.10 -18.94 3.95
C GLY A 126 -8.32 -19.80 3.66
N PHE A 127 -8.85 -19.74 2.43
CA PHE A 127 -9.98 -20.56 1.99
C PHE A 127 -9.64 -22.07 2.01
N ALA A 128 -8.46 -22.44 1.50
CA ALA A 128 -7.98 -23.81 1.50
C ALA A 128 -7.78 -24.34 2.94
N ALA A 129 -7.14 -23.56 3.80
CA ALA A 129 -6.92 -23.90 5.20
C ALA A 129 -8.24 -24.09 5.95
N GLY A 130 -9.20 -23.17 5.78
CA GLY A 130 -10.51 -23.25 6.40
C GLY A 130 -11.32 -24.47 6.01
N ARG A 131 -11.08 -25.00 4.81
CA ARG A 131 -11.73 -26.25 4.33
C ARG A 131 -10.97 -27.51 4.68
N ALA A 132 -9.63 -27.47 4.68
CA ALA A 132 -8.81 -28.61 5.01
C ALA A 132 -8.85 -28.94 6.50
N LEU A 133 -8.79 -27.91 7.36
CA LEU A 133 -8.65 -28.09 8.80
C LEU A 133 -9.75 -28.96 9.44
N PRO A 134 -11.05 -28.72 9.19
CA PRO A 134 -12.11 -29.58 9.74
C PRO A 134 -11.98 -31.03 9.30
N VAL A 135 -11.66 -31.29 8.03
CA VAL A 135 -11.50 -32.63 7.48
C VAL A 135 -10.33 -33.35 8.12
N LEU A 136 -9.18 -32.66 8.24
CA LEU A 136 -7.98 -33.22 8.88
C LEU A 136 -8.18 -33.53 10.37
N VAL A 137 -8.84 -32.62 11.08
CA VAL A 137 -9.14 -32.79 12.52
C VAL A 137 -10.10 -33.96 12.75
N LEU A 138 -11.15 -34.07 11.95
CA LEU A 138 -12.10 -35.19 12.03
C LEU A 138 -11.44 -36.51 11.66
N ALA A 139 -10.61 -36.55 10.61
CA ALA A 139 -9.86 -37.73 10.19
C ALA A 139 -8.85 -38.18 11.29
N ALA A 140 -8.23 -37.21 12.00
CA ALA A 140 -7.32 -37.52 13.10
C ALA A 140 -8.03 -38.06 14.35
N ARG A 141 -9.24 -37.59 14.64
CA ARG A 141 -10.02 -37.98 15.82
C ARG A 141 -10.82 -39.27 15.63
N GLY A 142 -10.92 -39.79 14.42
CA GLY A 142 -11.66 -41.05 14.15
C GLY A 142 -13.17 -40.99 14.43
N SER A 143 -13.71 -39.82 14.70
CA SER A 143 -15.12 -39.62 15.00
C SER A 143 -15.85 -39.25 13.68
N GLU A 144 -16.55 -40.22 13.14
CA GLU A 144 -17.60 -39.98 12.18
C GLU A 144 -18.76 -39.31 12.90
N THR A 145 -19.15 -38.17 12.52
CA THR A 145 -20.32 -37.41 12.95
C THR A 145 -20.09 -36.38 14.06
N VAL A 146 -20.79 -35.30 13.95
CA VAL A 146 -21.70 -34.65 14.89
C VAL A 146 -21.78 -33.13 14.78
N LEU A 147 -20.78 -32.41 14.22
CA LEU A 147 -20.86 -30.95 14.15
C LEU A 147 -21.72 -30.41 12.98
N ALA A 148 -21.85 -31.19 11.91
CA ALA A 148 -22.58 -30.75 10.72
C ALA A 148 -24.12 -30.88 10.81
N GLU A 149 -24.60 -31.72 11.73
CA GLU A 149 -26.03 -32.05 11.81
C GLU A 149 -26.81 -31.20 12.82
N ARG A 150 -26.14 -30.48 13.73
CA ARG A 150 -26.83 -29.64 14.71
C ARG A 150 -27.16 -28.25 14.11
N PRO A 151 -28.45 -27.86 14.01
CA PRO A 151 -28.84 -26.59 13.39
C PRO A 151 -28.25 -25.37 14.13
N ARG A 152 -27.97 -25.47 15.42
CA ARG A 152 -27.26 -24.42 16.19
C ARG A 152 -25.79 -24.30 15.81
N GLY A 153 -25.09 -25.40 15.54
CA GLY A 153 -23.69 -25.39 15.09
C GLY A 153 -23.54 -24.81 13.70
N GLN A 154 -24.47 -25.06 12.79
CA GLN A 154 -24.48 -24.44 11.45
C GLN A 154 -24.71 -22.93 11.50
N ARG A 155 -25.62 -22.44 12.36
CA ARG A 155 -25.85 -21.00 12.56
C ARG A 155 -24.59 -20.32 13.11
N LEU A 156 -23.96 -20.89 14.13
CA LEU A 156 -22.72 -20.35 14.70
C LEU A 156 -21.60 -20.30 13.67
N LEU A 157 -21.41 -21.35 12.88
CA LEU A 157 -20.39 -21.40 11.83
C LEU A 157 -20.63 -20.31 10.77
N ARG A 158 -21.87 -20.09 10.35
CA ARG A 158 -22.23 -19.03 9.41
C ARG A 158 -21.96 -17.65 9.97
N LEU A 159 -22.35 -17.40 11.23
CA LEU A 159 -22.10 -16.12 11.89
C LEU A 159 -20.60 -15.85 12.07
N LEU A 160 -19.81 -16.85 12.46
CA LEU A 160 -18.36 -16.73 12.58
C LEU A 160 -17.70 -16.48 11.21
N THR A 161 -18.17 -17.16 10.16
CA THR A 161 -17.67 -16.92 8.78
C THR A 161 -18.03 -15.53 8.30
N ALA A 162 -19.27 -15.08 8.51
CA ALA A 162 -19.71 -13.75 8.16
C ALA A 162 -18.96 -12.66 8.93
N ALA A 163 -18.76 -12.84 10.25
CA ALA A 163 -18.01 -11.93 11.10
C ALA A 163 -16.52 -11.87 10.69
N SER A 164 -15.91 -13.03 10.40
CA SER A 164 -14.52 -13.09 9.93
C SER A 164 -14.32 -12.40 8.59
N LEU A 165 -15.26 -12.56 7.65
CA LEU A 165 -15.24 -11.91 6.35
C LEU A 165 -15.48 -10.41 6.47
N LEU A 166 -16.42 -9.98 7.30
CA LEU A 166 -16.65 -8.57 7.59
C LEU A 166 -15.40 -7.93 8.21
N LEU A 167 -14.80 -8.61 9.18
CA LEU A 167 -13.54 -8.16 9.79
C LEU A 167 -12.40 -8.11 8.77
N ALA A 168 -12.30 -9.10 7.87
CA ALA A 168 -11.32 -9.13 6.79
C ALA A 168 -11.57 -8.03 5.75
N LEU A 169 -12.81 -7.72 5.39
CA LEU A 169 -13.18 -6.61 4.53
C LEU A 169 -12.80 -5.27 5.14
N VAL A 170 -13.19 -5.04 6.40
CA VAL A 170 -12.85 -3.82 7.14
C VAL A 170 -11.33 -3.70 7.36
N ALA A 171 -10.65 -4.81 7.67
CA ALA A 171 -9.20 -4.84 7.83
C ALA A 171 -8.44 -4.74 6.49
N GLY A 172 -9.01 -5.24 5.40
CA GLY A 172 -8.46 -5.19 4.05
C GLY A 172 -8.42 -3.76 3.49
N GLU A 173 -9.47 -2.97 3.68
CA GLU A 173 -9.47 -1.55 3.33
C GLU A 173 -8.43 -0.74 4.13
N VAL A 174 -8.09 -1.21 5.35
CA VAL A 174 -7.22 -0.49 6.27
C VAL A 174 -5.72 -0.80 6.06
N ARG A 175 -5.34 -1.84 5.33
CA ARG A 175 -3.96 -2.37 5.39
C ARG A 175 -3.16 -2.47 4.10
N ALA A 176 -3.73 -2.38 2.95
CA ALA A 176 -2.97 -2.56 1.71
C ALA A 176 -2.42 -1.21 1.20
N ALA A 177 -1.09 -1.05 1.26
CA ALA A 177 -0.42 -0.03 0.48
C ALA A 177 -0.53 -0.40 -1.01
N GLY A 178 -1.38 0.31 -1.74
CA GLY A 178 -1.58 0.09 -3.17
C GLY A 178 -0.48 0.74 -4.00
N THR A 179 -0.02 0.07 -5.07
CA THR A 179 0.86 0.70 -6.05
C THR A 179 0.05 1.66 -6.92
N VAL A 180 0.43 2.94 -6.92
CA VAL A 180 -0.20 3.98 -7.76
C VAL A 180 0.47 4.06 -9.13
N ALA A 181 1.80 4.01 -9.14
CA ALA A 181 2.62 4.08 -10.35
C ALA A 181 3.97 3.39 -10.16
N SER A 182 4.45 2.73 -11.22
CA SER A 182 5.81 2.18 -11.27
C SER A 182 6.31 2.14 -12.73
N PRO A 183 7.28 2.99 -13.10
CA PRO A 183 7.98 3.93 -12.23
C PRO A 183 7.10 5.11 -11.80
N GLY A 184 7.34 5.65 -10.60
CA GLY A 184 6.61 6.81 -10.09
C GLY A 184 7.21 7.34 -8.79
N GLY A 185 7.46 8.63 -8.74
CA GLY A 185 8.05 9.29 -7.59
C GLY A 185 7.62 10.75 -7.43
N ASP A 186 8.11 11.39 -6.39
CA ASP A 186 7.83 12.80 -6.11
C ASP A 186 6.33 13.13 -6.09
N PRO A 187 5.49 12.43 -5.29
CA PRO A 187 4.06 12.62 -5.30
C PRO A 187 3.65 14.00 -4.78
N SER A 188 2.59 14.55 -5.34
CA SER A 188 1.85 15.69 -4.82
C SER A 188 0.37 15.37 -4.88
N VAL A 189 -0.42 15.75 -3.88
CA VAL A 189 -1.81 15.29 -3.76
C VAL A 189 -2.74 16.37 -3.25
N VAL A 190 -3.96 16.41 -3.83
CA VAL A 190 -5.08 17.21 -3.32
C VAL A 190 -6.37 16.41 -3.51
N GLY A 191 -7.07 16.13 -2.40
CA GLY A 191 -8.23 15.24 -2.42
C GLY A 191 -7.84 13.82 -2.89
N THR A 192 -8.45 13.38 -3.99
CA THR A 192 -8.17 12.11 -4.67
C THR A 192 -7.20 12.24 -5.82
N ASP A 193 -6.90 13.47 -6.25
CA ASP A 193 -6.01 13.75 -7.38
C ASP A 193 -4.56 13.62 -6.96
N VAL A 194 -3.77 12.94 -7.77
CA VAL A 194 -2.35 12.68 -7.51
C VAL A 194 -1.52 13.06 -8.71
N ALA A 195 -0.51 13.88 -8.48
CA ALA A 195 0.52 14.15 -9.47
C ALA A 195 1.82 13.46 -9.06
N TRP A 196 2.55 12.93 -10.04
CA TRP A 196 3.85 12.27 -9.79
C TRP A 196 4.79 12.43 -10.98
N ARG A 197 6.05 12.15 -10.72
CA ARG A 197 7.10 12.11 -11.71
C ARG A 197 7.41 10.68 -12.11
N ASP A 198 7.53 10.43 -13.42
CA ASP A 198 8.19 9.26 -13.98
C ASP A 198 9.58 9.68 -14.46
N PRO A 199 10.69 9.18 -13.86
CA PRO A 199 12.02 9.52 -14.31
C PRO A 199 12.27 9.04 -15.74
N GLY A 200 12.50 9.96 -16.66
CA GLY A 200 12.72 9.68 -18.08
C GLY A 200 11.52 9.92 -19.00
N VAL A 201 10.31 10.07 -18.46
CA VAL A 201 9.10 10.34 -19.22
C VAL A 201 8.52 11.73 -18.92
N GLY A 202 8.59 12.18 -17.65
CA GLY A 202 8.09 13.46 -17.20
C GLY A 202 7.04 13.38 -16.10
N GLY A 203 6.25 14.44 -15.97
CA GLY A 203 5.17 14.54 -14.98
C GLY A 203 3.87 13.92 -15.45
N PHE A 204 3.10 13.42 -14.50
CA PHE A 204 1.76 12.88 -14.69
C PHE A 204 0.79 13.46 -13.65
N LEU A 205 -0.46 13.57 -14.05
CA LEU A 205 -1.59 13.93 -13.18
C LEU A 205 -2.68 12.87 -13.35
N ARG A 206 -3.10 12.25 -12.26
CA ARG A 206 -4.30 11.40 -12.20
C ARG A 206 -5.42 12.16 -11.52
N ARG A 207 -6.52 12.34 -12.23
CA ARG A 207 -7.74 12.98 -11.77
C ARG A 207 -8.94 12.12 -12.16
N ASP A 208 -9.82 11.87 -11.23
CA ASP A 208 -11.03 11.05 -11.43
C ASP A 208 -10.77 9.70 -12.13
N GLY A 209 -9.65 9.05 -11.77
CA GLY A 209 -9.21 7.79 -12.37
C GLY A 209 -8.46 7.94 -13.71
N THR A 210 -8.54 9.09 -14.39
CA THR A 210 -7.87 9.36 -15.66
C THR A 210 -6.46 9.90 -15.44
N THR A 211 -5.48 9.33 -16.13
CA THR A 211 -4.08 9.77 -16.07
C THR A 211 -3.71 10.59 -17.31
N THR A 212 -3.26 11.80 -17.09
CA THR A 212 -2.81 12.72 -18.12
C THR A 212 -1.32 13.01 -17.98
N LYS A 213 -0.56 12.97 -19.07
CA LYS A 213 0.84 13.39 -19.10
C LYS A 213 0.91 14.91 -19.10
N LEU A 214 1.76 15.46 -18.22
CA LEU A 214 2.02 16.91 -18.17
C LEU A 214 3.15 17.30 -19.13
N PRO A 215 3.16 18.55 -19.61
CA PRO A 215 4.20 19.05 -20.53
C PRO A 215 5.59 19.18 -19.91
N GLY A 216 5.75 18.92 -18.62
CA GLY A 216 7.01 19.06 -17.90
C GLY A 216 7.21 18.01 -16.83
N ASP A 217 8.17 18.27 -15.96
CA ASP A 217 8.65 17.37 -14.91
C ASP A 217 8.44 17.98 -13.50
N TYR A 218 8.60 17.19 -12.44
CA TYR A 218 8.41 17.60 -11.04
C TYR A 218 7.06 18.26 -10.75
N PRO A 219 5.95 17.60 -11.04
CA PRO A 219 4.65 18.19 -10.85
C PRO A 219 4.33 18.46 -9.39
N ALA A 220 3.61 19.56 -9.16
CA ALA A 220 3.00 19.89 -7.88
C ALA A 220 1.53 20.26 -8.12
N ILE A 221 0.63 19.82 -7.25
CA ILE A 221 -0.80 20.05 -7.37
C ILE A 221 -1.32 20.83 -6.16
N GLY A 222 -2.11 21.86 -6.44
CA GLY A 222 -2.88 22.65 -5.48
C GLY A 222 -4.38 22.46 -5.67
N ALA A 223 -5.19 23.16 -4.89
CA ALA A 223 -6.64 23.02 -4.95
C ALA A 223 -7.23 23.30 -6.34
N THR A 224 -6.76 24.35 -7.02
CA THR A 224 -7.24 24.80 -8.33
C THR A 224 -6.14 24.85 -9.39
N LEU A 225 -4.90 24.66 -8.99
CA LEU A 225 -3.70 24.85 -9.82
C LEU A 225 -2.85 23.60 -9.86
N VAL A 226 -2.10 23.45 -10.92
CA VAL A 226 -1.02 22.48 -11.07
C VAL A 226 0.23 23.23 -11.57
N ALA A 227 1.40 22.86 -11.08
CA ALA A 227 2.66 23.42 -11.55
C ALA A 227 3.60 22.30 -12.01
N TRP A 228 4.41 22.59 -13.01
CA TRP A 228 5.48 21.72 -13.49
C TRP A 228 6.68 22.51 -13.97
N ARG A 229 7.78 21.82 -14.13
CA ARG A 229 9.02 22.40 -14.67
C ARG A 229 9.31 21.87 -16.06
N ALA A 230 9.64 22.72 -16.99
CA ALA A 230 10.13 22.37 -18.33
C ALA A 230 11.48 23.07 -18.56
N GLY A 231 12.58 22.36 -18.39
CA GLY A 231 13.91 22.97 -18.36
C GLY A 231 14.06 23.99 -17.23
N PRO A 232 14.40 25.26 -17.48
CA PRO A 232 14.44 26.32 -16.50
C PRO A 232 13.05 26.97 -16.25
N ALA A 233 12.08 26.72 -17.10
CA ALA A 233 10.75 27.29 -17.00
C ALA A 233 9.89 26.54 -15.98
N VAL A 234 9.20 27.29 -15.13
CA VAL A 234 8.15 26.82 -14.25
C VAL A 234 6.82 27.31 -14.78
N THR A 235 5.92 26.40 -15.09
CA THR A 235 4.57 26.73 -15.53
C THR A 235 3.59 26.41 -14.43
N VAL A 236 2.71 27.35 -14.10
CA VAL A 236 1.53 27.16 -13.27
C VAL A 236 0.31 27.22 -14.19
N ALA A 237 -0.56 26.25 -14.09
CA ALA A 237 -1.74 26.11 -14.95
C ALA A 237 -3.00 25.83 -14.12
N ALA A 238 -4.15 26.11 -14.69
CA ALA A 238 -5.42 25.68 -14.12
C ALA A 238 -5.47 24.14 -14.08
N ARG A 239 -5.79 23.54 -12.93
CA ARG A 239 -5.77 22.09 -12.74
C ARG A 239 -6.75 21.36 -13.65
N GLU A 240 -7.90 21.96 -13.93
CA GLU A 240 -8.98 21.35 -14.71
C GLU A 240 -8.67 21.30 -16.19
N THR A 241 -8.17 22.38 -16.74
CA THR A 241 -7.98 22.57 -18.19
C THR A 241 -6.54 22.39 -18.64
N LEU A 242 -5.59 22.43 -17.70
CA LEU A 242 -4.14 22.52 -17.94
C LEU A 242 -3.74 23.77 -18.73
N ALA A 243 -4.64 24.76 -18.84
CA ALA A 243 -4.35 26.04 -19.48
C ALA A 243 -3.32 26.80 -18.61
N PRO A 244 -2.19 27.25 -19.20
CA PRO A 244 -1.19 28.03 -18.48
C PRO A 244 -1.78 29.34 -17.95
N VAL A 245 -1.58 29.58 -16.65
CA VAL A 245 -1.91 30.81 -15.94
C VAL A 245 -0.66 31.68 -15.86
N LEU A 246 0.49 31.02 -15.68
CA LEU A 246 1.78 31.65 -15.50
C LEU A 246 2.89 30.77 -16.06
N THR A 247 3.88 31.40 -16.71
CA THR A 247 5.14 30.73 -17.00
C THR A 247 6.29 31.68 -16.66
N GLU A 248 7.21 31.22 -15.85
CA GLU A 248 8.36 32.00 -15.37
C GLU A 248 9.65 31.21 -15.52
N THR A 249 10.74 31.89 -15.84
CA THR A 249 12.07 31.31 -15.91
C THR A 249 12.75 31.38 -14.53
N VAL A 250 12.94 30.25 -13.89
CA VAL A 250 13.61 30.15 -12.58
C VAL A 250 14.82 29.23 -12.70
N PRO A 251 16.03 29.76 -12.76
CA PRO A 251 17.24 28.95 -12.92
C PRO A 251 17.44 28.00 -11.72
N GLY A 252 17.82 26.76 -12.00
CA GLY A 252 18.21 25.79 -10.97
C GLY A 252 17.07 25.23 -10.13
N VAL A 253 15.80 25.45 -10.51
CA VAL A 253 14.63 24.84 -9.83
C VAL A 253 14.74 23.32 -9.82
N ARG A 254 14.51 22.73 -8.66
CA ARG A 254 14.53 21.28 -8.44
C ARG A 254 13.18 20.70 -8.08
N LYS A 255 12.45 21.33 -7.16
CA LYS A 255 11.17 20.85 -6.64
C LYS A 255 10.19 22.01 -6.49
N LEU A 256 8.91 21.69 -6.62
CA LEU A 256 7.81 22.63 -6.59
C LEU A 256 6.77 22.23 -5.55
N ALA A 257 6.08 23.23 -5.02
CA ALA A 257 4.81 23.09 -4.33
C ALA A 257 3.93 24.29 -4.72
N VAL A 258 2.64 24.08 -4.90
CA VAL A 258 1.69 25.13 -5.31
C VAL A 258 0.43 25.08 -4.47
N SER A 259 -0.10 26.23 -4.11
CA SER A 259 -1.43 26.41 -3.51
C SER A 259 -2.25 27.36 -4.37
N ARG A 260 -3.40 27.81 -3.88
CA ARG A 260 -4.21 28.82 -4.57
C ARG A 260 -3.51 30.18 -4.69
N GLN A 261 -2.65 30.51 -3.73
CA GLN A 261 -2.06 31.85 -3.60
C GLN A 261 -0.54 31.85 -3.75
N TRP A 262 0.12 30.71 -3.57
CA TRP A 262 1.57 30.62 -3.43
C TRP A 262 2.16 29.59 -4.36
N LEU A 263 3.26 29.95 -5.00
CA LEU A 263 4.22 29.05 -5.61
C LEU A 263 5.45 28.97 -4.71
N VAL A 264 5.84 27.75 -4.34
CA VAL A 264 7.08 27.50 -3.60
C VAL A 264 7.98 26.63 -4.44
N TYR A 265 9.24 27.01 -4.54
CA TYR A 265 10.23 26.22 -5.25
C TYR A 265 11.52 26.09 -4.47
N SER A 266 12.22 24.99 -4.69
CA SER A 266 13.56 24.80 -4.17
C SER A 266 14.59 24.75 -5.29
N THR A 267 15.76 25.32 -5.02
CA THR A 267 16.99 25.16 -5.78
C THR A 267 17.96 24.21 -5.06
N ALA A 268 19.21 24.21 -5.42
CA ALA A 268 20.25 23.44 -4.70
C ALA A 268 20.46 23.91 -3.25
N THR A 269 20.29 25.20 -3.01
CA THR A 269 20.69 25.87 -1.75
C THR A 269 19.61 26.72 -1.13
N GLU A 270 18.50 26.96 -1.82
CA GLU A 270 17.46 27.90 -1.36
C GLU A 270 16.05 27.31 -1.52
N ILE A 271 15.17 27.71 -0.64
CA ILE A 271 13.71 27.58 -0.79
C ILE A 271 13.15 29.00 -0.86
N ARG A 272 12.37 29.26 -1.90
CA ARG A 272 11.72 30.56 -2.14
C ARG A 272 10.22 30.39 -2.25
N VAL A 273 9.49 31.41 -1.88
CA VAL A 273 8.05 31.53 -2.04
C VAL A 273 7.72 32.77 -2.85
N GLN A 274 6.72 32.66 -3.69
CA GLN A 274 6.24 33.71 -4.57
C GLN A 274 4.72 33.77 -4.50
N ALA A 275 4.17 34.96 -4.36
CA ALA A 275 2.74 35.16 -4.45
C ALA A 275 2.31 35.05 -5.92
N LEU A 276 1.25 34.30 -6.21
CA LEU A 276 0.71 34.17 -7.56
C LEU A 276 -0.03 35.42 -8.03
N SER A 277 -0.35 36.33 -7.11
CA SER A 277 -0.92 37.67 -7.42
C SER A 277 0.13 38.73 -7.79
N ASP A 278 1.39 38.50 -7.35
CA ASP A 278 2.50 39.42 -7.62
C ASP A 278 3.80 38.61 -7.83
N LEU A 279 4.13 38.43 -9.09
CA LEU A 279 5.25 37.60 -9.55
C LEU A 279 6.59 38.30 -9.48
N SER A 280 6.59 39.62 -9.29
CA SER A 280 7.82 40.42 -9.23
C SER A 280 8.61 40.16 -7.94
N GLN A 281 7.97 39.62 -6.93
CA GLN A 281 8.55 39.47 -5.60
C GLN A 281 8.63 37.99 -5.14
N SER A 282 9.78 37.36 -5.32
CA SER A 282 10.08 36.10 -4.66
C SER A 282 10.78 36.35 -3.32
N ARG A 283 10.23 35.75 -2.23
CA ARG A 283 10.81 35.87 -0.88
C ARG A 283 11.61 34.63 -0.53
N LEU A 284 12.79 34.82 0.05
CA LEU A 284 13.63 33.76 0.58
C LEU A 284 13.00 33.17 1.85
N VAL A 285 12.71 31.86 1.84
CA VAL A 285 12.21 31.11 2.99
C VAL A 285 13.37 30.48 3.78
N GLU A 286 14.29 29.83 3.06
CA GLU A 286 15.45 29.18 3.67
C GLU A 286 16.64 29.20 2.72
N LYS A 287 17.84 29.35 3.29
CA LYS A 287 19.11 29.25 2.57
C LYS A 287 20.07 28.34 3.33
N THR A 288 20.78 27.52 2.62
CA THR A 288 21.80 26.66 3.19
C THR A 288 23.12 26.76 2.46
N LYS A 289 24.20 26.62 3.20
CA LYS A 289 25.54 26.44 2.66
C LYS A 289 25.83 24.93 2.60
N ARG A 290 26.58 24.47 1.59
CA ARG A 290 27.06 23.09 1.59
C ARG A 290 27.88 22.83 2.87
N PRO A 291 27.80 21.65 3.49
CA PRO A 291 27.18 20.40 3.03
C PRO A 291 25.70 20.19 3.43
N ALA A 292 25.02 21.18 3.99
CA ALA A 292 23.61 20.99 4.37
C ALA A 292 22.71 20.71 3.16
N SER A 293 21.73 19.84 3.32
CA SER A 293 20.73 19.53 2.29
C SER A 293 19.36 20.10 2.66
N LEU A 294 18.66 20.66 1.67
CA LEU A 294 17.26 21.04 1.75
C LEU A 294 16.43 20.03 0.94
N GLY A 295 15.38 19.51 1.60
CA GLY A 295 14.45 18.61 0.94
C GLY A 295 13.38 19.31 0.12
N ARG A 296 12.45 18.52 -0.41
CA ARG A 296 11.27 19.03 -1.10
C ARG A 296 10.44 19.88 -0.14
N PRO A 297 10.07 21.11 -0.50
CA PRO A 297 9.11 21.88 0.26
C PRO A 297 7.71 21.30 0.08
N ALA A 298 6.93 21.30 1.15
CA ALA A 298 5.50 21.05 1.13
C ALA A 298 4.78 22.34 1.54
N LEU A 299 3.62 22.58 0.95
CA LEU A 299 2.84 23.78 1.18
C LEU A 299 1.48 23.41 1.76
N GLY A 300 1.20 23.93 2.99
CA GLY A 300 -0.14 24.01 3.56
C GLY A 300 -0.87 25.25 3.03
N VAL A 301 -1.84 25.78 3.79
CA VAL A 301 -2.53 26.99 3.39
C VAL A 301 -1.52 28.15 3.30
N ASP A 302 -0.86 28.48 4.41
CA ASP A 302 0.15 29.54 4.52
C ASP A 302 1.46 29.04 5.18
N LEU A 303 1.67 27.75 5.18
CA LEU A 303 2.82 27.11 5.81
C LEU A 303 3.67 26.39 4.78
N VAL A 304 4.92 26.80 4.64
CA VAL A 304 5.97 26.07 3.92
C VAL A 304 6.66 25.16 4.92
N VAL A 305 6.59 23.85 4.70
CA VAL A 305 7.23 22.83 5.53
C VAL A 305 8.34 22.16 4.74
N PHE A 306 9.51 22.05 5.31
CA PHE A 306 10.67 21.43 4.68
C PHE A 306 11.58 20.78 5.70
N HIS A 307 12.40 19.85 5.24
CA HIS A 307 13.49 19.33 6.07
C HIS A 307 14.81 19.98 5.71
N ARG A 308 15.67 20.07 6.70
CA ARG A 308 17.07 20.44 6.59
C ARG A 308 17.91 19.41 7.32
N ALA A 309 18.96 18.93 6.69
CA ALA A 309 19.93 18.05 7.30
C ALA A 309 21.33 18.64 7.20
N THR A 310 22.10 18.51 8.29
CA THR A 310 23.51 18.86 8.40
C THR A 310 24.27 17.72 9.08
N ASP A 311 25.55 17.84 9.24
CA ASP A 311 26.37 16.86 9.99
C ASP A 311 26.01 16.81 11.48
N THR A 312 25.38 17.86 12.02
CA THR A 312 25.02 17.98 13.45
C THR A 312 23.59 17.56 13.76
N GLY A 313 22.77 17.25 12.75
CA GLY A 313 21.40 16.81 12.95
C GLY A 313 20.49 17.09 11.78
N SER A 314 19.26 16.67 11.96
CA SER A 314 18.18 16.85 10.99
C SER A 314 16.96 17.48 11.65
N TRP A 315 16.29 18.35 10.91
CA TRP A 315 15.10 19.02 11.39
C TRP A 315 14.00 19.10 10.34
N ILE A 316 12.77 19.18 10.82
CA ILE A 316 11.63 19.66 10.03
C ILE A 316 11.25 21.03 10.56
N THR A 317 11.20 21.99 9.68
CA THR A 317 10.84 23.38 9.96
C THR A 317 9.61 23.77 9.18
N ALA A 318 8.71 24.52 9.80
CA ALA A 318 7.61 25.22 9.14
C ALA A 318 7.85 26.73 9.17
N VAL A 319 7.54 27.40 8.08
CA VAL A 319 7.58 28.87 7.97
C VAL A 319 6.22 29.35 7.51
N ASN A 320 5.58 30.20 8.28
CA ASN A 320 4.38 30.88 7.83
C ASN A 320 4.76 31.94 6.78
N VAL A 321 4.22 31.83 5.58
CA VAL A 321 4.60 32.70 4.47
C VAL A 321 4.04 34.11 4.59
N VAL A 322 3.01 34.31 5.39
CA VAL A 322 2.44 35.66 5.64
C VAL A 322 3.21 36.36 6.75
N SER A 323 3.29 35.77 7.93
CA SER A 323 3.92 36.39 9.11
C SER A 323 5.44 36.24 9.18
N GLY A 324 6.04 35.32 8.41
CA GLY A 324 7.46 34.99 8.50
C GLY A 324 7.82 34.14 9.74
N THR A 325 6.85 33.80 10.59
CA THR A 325 7.08 33.04 11.80
C THR A 325 7.62 31.65 11.50
N ARG A 326 8.69 31.28 12.22
CA ARG A 326 9.35 29.97 12.08
C ARG A 326 9.02 29.07 13.26
N LEU A 327 8.72 27.82 12.98
CA LEU A 327 8.47 26.76 13.95
C LEU A 327 9.36 25.57 13.65
N ARG A 328 10.13 25.11 14.65
CA ARG A 328 10.83 23.83 14.56
C ARG A 328 9.85 22.73 14.97
N LEU A 329 9.45 21.92 14.03
CA LEU A 329 8.45 20.87 14.24
C LEU A 329 9.05 19.59 14.79
N ARG A 330 10.22 19.20 14.27
CA ARG A 330 10.95 17.99 14.68
C ARG A 330 12.44 18.27 14.66
N TYR A 331 13.16 17.60 15.54
CA TYR A 331 14.62 17.62 15.59
C TYR A 331 15.13 16.25 16.03
N SER A 332 16.20 15.79 15.42
CA SER A 332 16.99 14.64 15.88
C SER A 332 18.46 14.86 15.53
N ARG A 333 19.33 14.44 16.45
CA ARG A 333 20.77 14.39 16.21
C ARG A 333 21.15 13.13 15.47
N ASP A 334 20.44 12.02 15.72
CA ASP A 334 20.79 10.67 15.29
C ASP A 334 20.00 10.20 14.07
N ASP A 335 18.76 10.68 13.92
CA ASP A 335 17.88 10.30 12.82
C ASP A 335 17.82 11.40 11.76
N GLN A 336 17.61 10.98 10.52
CA GLN A 336 17.31 11.90 9.44
C GLN A 336 15.80 11.98 9.18
N PHE A 337 15.32 13.19 9.00
CA PHE A 337 13.97 13.46 8.55
C PHE A 337 14.00 13.79 7.06
N LEU A 338 13.11 13.20 6.27
CA LEU A 338 13.11 13.35 4.83
C LEU A 338 11.72 13.78 4.33
N ASN A 339 11.74 14.73 3.41
CA ASN A 339 10.64 15.13 2.54
C ASN A 339 9.26 15.19 3.23
N PRO A 340 9.05 16.10 4.16
CA PRO A 340 7.79 16.24 4.87
C PRO A 340 6.66 16.67 3.93
N SER A 341 5.43 16.29 4.31
CA SER A 341 4.19 16.76 3.70
C SER A 341 3.21 17.17 4.80
N VAL A 342 2.35 18.12 4.51
CA VAL A 342 1.40 18.68 5.47
C VAL A 342 0.00 18.74 4.88
N PHE A 343 -1.00 18.33 5.69
CA PHE A 343 -2.40 18.45 5.36
C PHE A 343 -3.25 18.57 6.65
N ALA A 344 -4.13 19.55 6.71
CA ALA A 344 -5.09 19.74 7.80
C ALA A 344 -4.49 19.60 9.20
N GLY A 345 -3.35 20.27 9.46
CA GLY A 345 -2.68 20.24 10.77
C GLY A 345 -1.95 18.94 11.08
N GLN A 346 -1.88 18.01 10.12
CA GLN A 346 -1.09 16.78 10.22
C GLN A 346 0.22 16.92 9.45
N LEU A 347 1.27 16.31 9.98
CA LEU A 347 2.60 16.21 9.38
C LEU A 347 2.89 14.74 9.02
N LEU A 348 3.22 14.49 7.76
CA LEU A 348 3.72 13.21 7.26
C LEU A 348 5.18 13.38 6.88
N TYR A 349 6.03 12.43 7.26
CA TYR A 349 7.46 12.47 6.91
C TYR A 349 8.08 11.07 6.99
N VAL A 350 9.25 10.91 6.39
CA VAL A 350 10.07 9.72 6.57
C VAL A 350 11.09 9.99 7.67
N ARG A 351 11.12 9.15 8.69
CA ARG A 351 12.19 9.08 9.70
C ARG A 351 13.12 7.96 9.32
N ALA A 352 14.36 8.30 9.00
CA ALA A 352 15.42 7.34 8.74
C ALA A 352 16.32 7.25 9.97
N SER A 353 16.20 6.17 10.72
CA SER A 353 17.11 5.79 11.80
C SER A 353 18.26 4.95 11.27
N ARG A 354 19.19 4.57 12.15
CA ARG A 354 20.35 3.76 11.77
C ARG A 354 19.97 2.42 11.12
N CYS A 355 18.84 1.82 11.51
CA CYS A 355 18.45 0.47 11.12
C CYS A 355 17.12 0.36 10.39
N SER A 356 16.30 1.41 10.32
CA SER A 356 14.99 1.36 9.67
C SER A 356 14.58 2.70 9.09
N GLN A 357 13.67 2.66 8.15
CA GLN A 357 12.96 3.84 7.66
C GLN A 357 11.48 3.69 7.93
N GLN A 358 10.90 4.69 8.57
CA GLN A 358 9.50 4.72 8.95
C GLN A 358 8.80 5.89 8.29
N LEU A 359 7.66 5.62 7.63
CA LEU A 359 6.71 6.65 7.25
C LEU A 359 5.86 6.98 8.47
N ARG A 360 5.98 8.19 9.00
CA ARG A 360 5.30 8.64 10.21
C ARG A 360 4.31 9.74 9.94
N ILE A 361 3.19 9.69 10.64
CA ILE A 361 2.17 10.74 10.66
C ILE A 361 1.87 11.15 12.10
N GLY A 362 1.64 12.42 12.31
CA GLY A 362 1.24 12.97 13.60
C GLY A 362 0.82 14.43 13.51
N PRO A 363 0.35 15.01 14.63
CA PRO A 363 0.00 16.42 14.66
C PRO A 363 1.20 17.32 14.31
N LEU A 364 0.92 18.41 13.61
CA LEU A 364 1.95 19.36 13.17
C LEU A 364 2.74 19.93 14.37
N ARG A 365 2.08 20.37 15.43
CA ARG A 365 2.68 21.02 16.61
C ARG A 365 3.11 20.08 17.73
N GLY A 366 3.30 18.79 17.43
CA GLY A 366 3.65 17.79 18.42
C GLY A 366 2.46 16.96 18.89
N GLY A 367 2.73 15.87 19.62
CA GLY A 367 1.73 14.90 20.03
C GLY A 367 2.13 13.48 19.61
N ARG A 368 1.21 12.54 19.79
CA ARG A 368 1.47 11.12 19.46
C ARG A 368 1.54 10.93 17.96
N GLU A 369 2.62 10.30 17.53
CA GLU A 369 2.84 9.92 16.14
C GLU A 369 2.55 8.45 15.91
N HIS A 370 2.10 8.13 14.70
CA HIS A 370 1.83 6.76 14.26
C HIS A 370 2.75 6.39 13.11
N VAL A 371 3.21 5.15 13.11
CA VAL A 371 3.93 4.56 11.97
C VAL A 371 2.91 3.99 11.00
N LEU A 372 2.86 4.52 9.79
CA LEU A 372 1.98 4.04 8.73
C LEU A 372 2.61 2.92 7.91
N TYR A 373 3.93 3.01 7.68
CA TYR A 373 4.67 2.06 6.88
C TYR A 373 6.13 2.02 7.35
N GLU A 374 6.73 0.84 7.37
CA GLU A 374 8.12 0.65 7.80
C GLU A 374 8.87 -0.25 6.84
N ILE A 375 10.10 0.13 6.54
CA ILE A 375 11.10 -0.73 5.92
C ILE A 375 12.15 -0.99 6.99
N GLY A 376 12.14 -2.21 7.53
CA GLY A 376 13.09 -2.66 8.53
C GLY A 376 14.47 -2.96 7.93
N PRO A 377 15.46 -3.31 8.76
CA PRO A 377 16.69 -3.87 8.30
C PRO A 377 16.36 -5.08 7.41
N LEU A 378 17.07 -5.24 6.33
CA LEU A 378 16.94 -6.41 5.47
C LEU A 378 17.07 -7.66 6.35
N ALA A 379 15.93 -8.16 6.81
CA ALA A 379 15.87 -9.40 7.55
C ALA A 379 16.39 -10.49 6.63
N GLY A 380 17.58 -10.99 6.88
CA GLY A 380 17.97 -12.19 6.20
C GLY A 380 19.45 -12.53 6.17
N GLN A 381 20.37 -11.60 6.36
CA GLN A 381 21.78 -12.01 6.21
C GLN A 381 22.72 -11.67 7.37
N ASP A 382 22.43 -10.71 8.23
CA ASP A 382 23.38 -10.29 9.26
C ASP A 382 22.89 -10.45 10.72
N ALA A 383 21.61 -10.74 10.95
CA ALA A 383 21.08 -10.95 12.31
C ALA A 383 21.68 -12.18 13.03
N GLY A 384 22.23 -13.12 12.28
CA GLY A 384 22.88 -14.32 12.82
C GLY A 384 24.33 -14.10 13.25
N HIS A 385 25.06 -13.18 12.60
CA HIS A 385 26.46 -12.90 12.94
C HIS A 385 26.62 -11.85 14.05
N GLU A 386 25.75 -10.83 14.11
CA GLU A 386 25.83 -9.80 15.16
C GLU A 386 25.46 -10.30 16.56
N ARG A 387 24.59 -11.31 16.68
CA ARG A 387 24.24 -11.88 18.01
C ARG A 387 25.38 -12.62 18.70
N ARG A 388 26.44 -12.98 18.01
CA ARG A 388 27.60 -13.71 18.62
C ARG A 388 28.65 -12.79 19.22
N HIS A 389 28.69 -11.51 18.89
CA HIS A 389 29.72 -10.58 19.39
C HIS A 389 29.25 -9.59 20.45
N THR A 390 27.95 -9.52 20.79
CA THR A 390 27.42 -8.61 21.81
C THR A 390 27.49 -9.18 23.23
N ARG A 391 28.66 -9.68 23.66
CA ARG A 391 28.89 -10.02 25.09
C ARG A 391 29.35 -8.84 25.95
N GLN A 392 29.48 -7.65 25.41
CA GLN A 392 30.00 -6.46 26.12
C GLN A 392 29.19 -5.18 25.92
N GLY A 393 27.87 -5.23 25.86
CA GLY A 393 27.03 -4.03 26.10
C GLY A 393 27.23 -2.82 25.16
N GLU A 394 28.11 -2.86 24.18
CA GLU A 394 28.27 -1.82 23.17
C GLU A 394 27.28 -2.03 22.04
N HIS A 395 26.28 -1.16 21.97
CA HIS A 395 25.41 -1.02 20.80
C HIS A 395 26.24 -0.57 19.59
N LEU A 396 26.80 -1.53 18.84
CA LEU A 396 27.41 -1.22 17.55
C LEU A 396 26.39 -0.55 16.65
N PRO A 397 26.67 0.63 16.11
CA PRO A 397 25.75 1.34 15.24
C PRO A 397 25.54 0.52 13.98
N CYS A 398 24.26 0.22 13.64
CA CYS A 398 23.94 -0.25 12.29
C CYS A 398 24.51 0.78 11.29
N PRO A 399 25.47 0.43 10.44
CA PRO A 399 26.00 1.39 9.50
C PRO A 399 24.91 1.72 8.47
N PHE A 400 24.31 2.89 8.60
CA PHE A 400 23.39 3.41 7.58
C PHE A 400 24.23 3.86 6.36
N ARG A 401 24.82 2.91 5.68
CA ARG A 401 25.13 3.03 4.27
C ARG A 401 24.06 2.21 3.56
N PRO A 402 23.10 2.84 2.85
CA PRO A 402 22.18 2.07 2.04
C PRO A 402 23.00 1.21 1.11
N LYS A 403 23.04 -0.11 1.35
CA LYS A 403 23.57 -1.03 0.34
C LYS A 403 22.77 -0.74 -0.92
N PRO A 404 23.39 -0.67 -2.11
CA PRO A 404 22.68 -0.38 -3.36
C PRO A 404 21.51 -1.33 -3.67
N THR A 405 21.31 -2.34 -2.85
CA THR A 405 20.26 -3.37 -2.92
C THR A 405 19.07 -3.14 -1.96
N ALA A 406 19.11 -2.13 -1.10
CA ALA A 406 18.06 -1.90 -0.12
C ALA A 406 16.92 -1.03 -0.68
N LYS A 407 15.66 -1.42 -0.38
CA LYS A 407 14.51 -0.53 -0.60
C LYS A 407 14.65 0.71 0.28
N MET A 408 14.27 1.86 -0.22
CA MET A 408 14.38 3.13 0.51
C MET A 408 13.10 3.96 0.36
N LEU A 409 12.57 4.49 1.47
CA LEU A 409 11.52 5.50 1.45
C LEU A 409 12.12 6.85 1.07
N TRP A 410 11.43 7.60 0.21
CA TRP A 410 11.98 8.85 -0.32
C TRP A 410 11.02 10.02 -0.12
N THR A 411 10.19 10.34 -1.09
CA THR A 411 9.30 11.50 -1.05
C THR A 411 7.90 11.13 -0.59
N THR A 412 7.20 12.08 0.03
CA THR A 412 5.86 11.86 0.60
C THR A 412 4.87 12.90 0.09
N ALA A 413 3.58 12.56 0.14
CA ALA A 413 2.46 13.48 0.01
C ALA A 413 1.29 13.01 0.89
N LEU A 414 0.48 13.92 1.39
CA LEU A 414 -0.58 13.65 2.35
C LEU A 414 -1.92 14.23 1.90
N SER A 415 -2.95 13.39 1.85
CA SER A 415 -4.34 13.79 1.67
C SER A 415 -5.19 13.51 2.93
N ALA A 416 -6.49 13.75 2.86
CA ALA A 416 -7.42 13.49 3.97
C ALA A 416 -7.41 12.01 4.41
N THR A 417 -7.39 11.09 3.46
CA THR A 417 -7.56 9.63 3.70
C THR A 417 -6.32 8.81 3.43
N THR A 418 -5.35 9.34 2.68
CA THR A 418 -4.25 8.55 2.13
C THR A 418 -2.92 9.28 2.28
N ALA A 419 -1.91 8.55 2.71
CA ALA A 419 -0.51 8.95 2.67
C ALA A 419 0.15 8.32 1.43
N TYR A 420 0.88 9.11 0.67
CA TYR A 420 1.62 8.63 -0.50
C TYR A 420 3.11 8.65 -0.20
N VAL A 421 3.81 7.62 -0.62
CA VAL A 421 5.26 7.53 -0.44
C VAL A 421 5.94 6.91 -1.65
N THR A 422 7.04 7.51 -2.08
CA THR A 422 7.92 6.91 -3.08
C THR A 422 8.84 5.89 -2.40
N VAL A 423 8.83 4.66 -2.90
CA VAL A 423 9.78 3.61 -2.52
C VAL A 423 10.76 3.41 -3.67
N LEU A 424 12.02 3.66 -3.41
CA LEU A 424 13.10 3.35 -4.35
C LEU A 424 13.43 1.85 -4.24
N ARG A 425 13.28 1.13 -5.33
CA ARG A 425 13.62 -0.30 -5.40
C ARG A 425 14.91 -0.49 -6.20
N PRO A 426 15.90 -1.21 -5.66
CA PRO A 426 17.13 -1.49 -6.39
C PRO A 426 16.86 -2.41 -7.58
N ARG A 427 17.54 -2.15 -8.67
CA ARG A 427 17.63 -3.04 -9.85
C ARG A 427 19.04 -3.59 -9.99
N ARG A 428 19.17 -4.70 -10.70
CA ARG A 428 20.48 -5.21 -11.13
C ARG A 428 21.21 -4.10 -11.90
N GLY A 429 22.49 -3.87 -11.58
CA GLY A 429 23.27 -2.77 -12.17
C GLY A 429 23.24 -1.43 -11.42
N GLY A 430 22.81 -1.41 -10.14
CA GLY A 430 22.91 -0.24 -9.25
C GLY A 430 21.89 0.88 -9.51
N ARG A 431 21.03 0.73 -10.52
CA ARG A 431 19.93 1.68 -10.78
C ARG A 431 18.78 1.43 -9.81
N THR A 432 18.05 2.47 -9.44
CA THR A 432 16.84 2.37 -8.63
C THR A 432 15.61 2.68 -9.47
N THR A 433 14.52 1.92 -9.22
CA THR A 433 13.22 2.22 -9.81
C THR A 433 12.32 2.81 -8.72
N PRO A 434 11.85 4.04 -8.85
CA PRO A 434 10.87 4.60 -7.95
C PRO A 434 9.51 3.92 -8.16
N THR A 435 8.84 3.58 -7.07
CA THR A 435 7.47 3.07 -7.06
C THR A 435 6.66 3.95 -6.12
N LEU A 436 5.57 4.51 -6.60
CA LEU A 436 4.66 5.31 -5.79
C LEU A 436 3.63 4.40 -5.13
N LEU A 437 3.60 4.39 -3.81
CA LEU A 437 2.64 3.67 -3.00
C LEU A 437 1.62 4.63 -2.36
N ALA A 438 0.36 4.21 -2.32
CA ALA A 438 -0.69 4.79 -1.51
C ALA A 438 -0.87 3.97 -0.24
N VAL A 439 -0.75 4.60 0.91
CA VAL A 439 -0.89 3.98 2.23
C VAL A 439 -2.10 4.60 2.90
N PRO A 440 -3.18 3.85 3.19
CA PRO A 440 -4.33 4.38 3.89
C PRO A 440 -3.94 4.94 5.26
N ARG A 441 -4.57 6.06 5.65
CA ARG A 441 -4.45 6.61 7.01
C ARG A 441 -5.37 5.82 7.93
N ARG A 442 -4.88 5.47 9.09
CA ARG A 442 -5.68 4.86 10.18
C ARG A 442 -6.30 5.92 11.05
#